data_3d1489cf740a21b9315ab6700d744285
#
_entry.id   3d1489cf740a21b9315ab6700d744285
#
_cell.length_a   1.000
_cell.length_b   1.000
_cell.length_c   1.000
_cell.angle_alpha   90.00
_cell.angle_beta   90.00
_cell.angle_gamma   90.00
#
_symmetry.space_group_name_H-M   'P 1'
#
loop_
_entity.id
_entity.type
_entity.pdbx_description
1 polymer ?
#
loop_
_entity_poly.entity_id
_entity_poly.type
_entity_poly.pdbx_seq_one_letter_code
_entity_poly.pdbx_strand_id
1 'polypeptide(L)'
;MRKYGAALIGYYGFGNLGDELLLKACINILEKCGINRGRIAVLSNDPENTARDFGVDCANRWRLGEVLSVFRESERVIFGGGGIFQDSTSFKSCVWYWGIVRLARLMGAKVYALGQSVGPLESGVSRFIAGNALRGCKVLHVRDDKSLRLSESLGCRNVIRGCDLVMTLKPESPDAERTPERMLVNLRPCRELEHYAEILRPNLADNALGVAMSPEDESALSVLGLRETVRIESFREAGELWRTAKSAVGMRLHFGVLSRIFGTPVAMMPYDVKVNEFAAQSGIPCITDEWADPVMPRVIPESVYDLNDWYRVIEA
;
A
#
# COMPACT_ATOMS: atom_id res chain seq x y z
N MET A 1 -24.38 -5.93 -20.40
CA MET A 1 -23.20 -5.26 -19.82
C MET A 1 -23.30 -5.36 -18.30
N ARG A 2 -22.27 -5.75 -17.58
CA ARG A 2 -22.30 -5.83 -16.12
C ARG A 2 -22.34 -4.41 -15.52
N LYS A 3 -22.91 -4.27 -14.32
CA LYS A 3 -23.06 -2.97 -13.63
C LYS A 3 -21.66 -2.35 -13.40
N TYR A 4 -20.71 -3.14 -12.91
CA TYR A 4 -19.37 -2.66 -12.60
C TYR A 4 -18.36 -3.05 -13.67
N GLY A 5 -17.54 -2.11 -14.09
CA GLY A 5 -16.35 -2.36 -14.91
C GLY A 5 -15.24 -3.03 -14.10
N ALA A 6 -15.16 -2.69 -12.80
CA ALA A 6 -14.19 -3.28 -11.86
C ALA A 6 -14.72 -3.36 -10.43
N ALA A 7 -14.35 -4.44 -9.71
CA ALA A 7 -14.43 -4.56 -8.26
C ALA A 7 -13.02 -4.54 -7.66
N LEU A 8 -12.76 -3.65 -6.73
CA LEU A 8 -11.48 -3.51 -6.03
C LEU A 8 -11.47 -4.29 -4.72
N ILE A 9 -10.38 -5.00 -4.47
CA ILE A 9 -10.16 -5.80 -3.28
C ILE A 9 -8.77 -5.49 -2.71
N GLY A 10 -8.74 -5.17 -1.43
CA GLY A 10 -7.52 -4.88 -0.67
C GLY A 10 -7.79 -4.91 0.82
N TYR A 11 -6.96 -4.28 1.60
CA TYR A 11 -7.14 -4.12 3.05
C TYR A 11 -7.77 -2.75 3.35
N TYR A 12 -8.96 -2.49 2.75
CA TYR A 12 -9.64 -1.21 2.76
C TYR A 12 -10.65 -1.09 3.91
N GLY A 13 -10.83 0.13 4.44
CA GLY A 13 -11.76 0.44 5.52
C GLY A 13 -11.29 -0.01 6.91
N PHE A 14 -9.98 -0.14 7.13
CA PHE A 14 -9.40 -0.46 8.43
C PHE A 14 -8.67 0.73 9.08
N GLY A 15 -8.77 1.93 8.49
CA GLY A 15 -8.14 3.13 9.00
C GLY A 15 -6.60 3.15 8.86
N ASN A 16 -6.04 2.33 7.95
CA ASN A 16 -4.63 2.38 7.60
C ASN A 16 -4.45 3.25 6.35
N LEU A 17 -3.91 4.44 6.52
CA LEU A 17 -3.73 5.39 5.43
C LEU A 17 -3.02 4.78 4.21
N GLY A 18 -2.01 3.92 4.43
CA GLY A 18 -1.27 3.30 3.33
C GLY A 18 -2.17 2.48 2.40
N ASP A 19 -3.11 1.71 2.96
CA ASP A 19 -4.05 0.91 2.18
C ASP A 19 -5.13 1.79 1.52
N GLU A 20 -5.55 2.87 2.17
CA GLU A 20 -6.48 3.85 1.58
C GLU A 20 -5.82 4.62 0.42
N LEU A 21 -4.52 4.93 0.52
CA LEU A 21 -3.75 5.50 -0.59
C LEU A 21 -3.62 4.53 -1.78
N LEU A 22 -3.46 3.23 -1.53
CA LEU A 22 -3.49 2.21 -2.57
C LEU A 22 -4.86 2.16 -3.25
N LEU A 23 -5.95 2.27 -2.50
CA LEU A 23 -7.30 2.38 -3.05
C LEU A 23 -7.45 3.62 -3.94
N LYS A 24 -7.02 4.80 -3.45
CA LYS A 24 -7.02 6.06 -4.22
C LYS A 24 -6.25 5.89 -5.54
N ALA A 25 -5.07 5.30 -5.48
CA ALA A 25 -4.25 5.07 -6.67
C ALA A 25 -4.95 4.13 -7.66
N CYS A 26 -5.55 3.03 -7.20
CA CYS A 26 -6.31 2.11 -8.05
C CYS A 26 -7.49 2.79 -8.73
N ILE A 27 -8.28 3.58 -8.01
CA ILE A 27 -9.41 4.32 -8.57
C ILE A 27 -8.92 5.28 -9.65
N ASN A 28 -7.87 6.07 -9.38
CA ASN A 28 -7.30 7.00 -10.36
C ASN A 28 -6.80 6.28 -11.63
N ILE A 29 -6.20 5.11 -11.49
CA ILE A 29 -5.76 4.28 -12.61
C ILE A 29 -6.96 3.81 -13.43
N LEU A 30 -8.01 3.32 -12.78
CA LEU A 30 -9.22 2.86 -13.45
C LEU A 30 -9.95 3.99 -14.18
N GLU A 31 -10.02 5.18 -13.59
CA GLU A 31 -10.60 6.37 -14.27
C GLU A 31 -9.82 6.72 -15.54
N LYS A 32 -8.48 6.67 -15.49
CA LYS A 32 -7.63 6.87 -16.67
C LYS A 32 -7.81 5.78 -17.73
N CYS A 33 -8.21 4.56 -17.32
CA CYS A 33 -8.60 3.47 -18.24
C CYS A 33 -10.05 3.58 -18.72
N GLY A 34 -10.74 4.70 -18.47
CA GLY A 34 -12.13 4.92 -18.91
C GLY A 34 -13.21 4.25 -18.06
N ILE A 35 -12.86 3.72 -16.88
CA ILE A 35 -13.82 3.14 -15.94
C ILE A 35 -14.22 4.21 -14.91
N ASN A 36 -15.35 4.85 -15.13
CA ASN A 36 -15.86 5.90 -14.23
C ASN A 36 -16.17 5.35 -12.82
N ARG A 37 -16.08 6.21 -11.80
CA ARG A 37 -16.33 5.85 -10.38
C ARG A 37 -17.63 5.12 -10.13
N GLY A 38 -18.73 5.55 -10.78
CA GLY A 38 -20.03 4.87 -10.68
C GLY A 38 -20.05 3.45 -11.25
N ARG A 39 -18.98 3.02 -11.91
CA ARG A 39 -18.76 1.66 -12.38
C ARG A 39 -17.66 0.91 -11.61
N ILE A 40 -17.25 1.44 -10.47
CA ILE A 40 -16.27 0.81 -9.56
C ILE A 40 -16.99 0.40 -8.28
N ALA A 41 -16.84 -0.86 -7.88
CA ALA A 41 -17.26 -1.35 -6.58
C ALA A 41 -16.03 -1.66 -5.71
N VAL A 42 -16.10 -1.44 -4.41
CA VAL A 42 -15.02 -1.71 -3.46
C VAL A 42 -15.51 -2.66 -2.37
N LEU A 43 -14.76 -3.71 -2.09
CA LEU A 43 -14.98 -4.53 -0.89
C LEU A 43 -14.23 -3.90 0.28
N SER A 44 -14.97 -3.36 1.24
CA SER A 44 -14.44 -2.64 2.40
C SER A 44 -14.87 -3.28 3.72
N ASN A 45 -14.07 -3.06 4.76
CA ASN A 45 -14.45 -3.35 6.15
C ASN A 45 -15.43 -2.29 6.70
N ASP A 46 -15.33 -1.06 6.18
CA ASP A 46 -16.21 0.07 6.50
C ASP A 46 -16.77 0.66 5.19
N PRO A 47 -17.83 0.05 4.63
CA PRO A 47 -18.38 0.46 3.34
C PRO A 47 -18.90 1.89 3.30
N GLU A 48 -19.51 2.37 4.39
CA GLU A 48 -20.11 3.70 4.44
C GLU A 48 -19.06 4.80 4.34
N ASN A 49 -18.03 4.72 5.16
CA ASN A 49 -16.94 5.69 5.12
C ASN A 49 -16.15 5.59 3.81
N THR A 50 -15.84 4.37 3.34
CA THR A 50 -15.14 4.20 2.06
C THR A 50 -15.94 4.78 0.89
N ALA A 51 -17.27 4.57 0.84
CA ALA A 51 -18.11 5.12 -0.22
C ALA A 51 -18.13 6.66 -0.20
N ARG A 52 -18.26 7.26 1.00
CA ARG A 52 -18.25 8.71 1.18
C ARG A 52 -16.92 9.33 0.74
N ASP A 53 -15.80 8.73 1.16
CA ASP A 53 -14.47 9.32 0.99
C ASP A 53 -13.94 9.17 -0.45
N PHE A 54 -14.35 8.11 -1.17
CA PHE A 54 -13.88 7.82 -2.52
C PHE A 54 -14.93 8.01 -3.62
N GLY A 55 -16.20 8.18 -3.29
CA GLY A 55 -17.27 8.38 -4.27
C GLY A 55 -17.50 7.17 -5.17
N VAL A 56 -17.44 5.95 -4.62
CA VAL A 56 -17.62 4.66 -5.32
C VAL A 56 -18.66 3.80 -4.61
N ASP A 57 -19.21 2.82 -5.30
CA ASP A 57 -20.07 1.84 -4.66
C ASP A 57 -19.24 0.92 -3.74
N CYS A 58 -19.75 0.62 -2.54
CA CYS A 58 -19.07 -0.23 -1.57
C CYS A 58 -19.93 -1.36 -1.08
N ALA A 59 -19.30 -2.48 -0.75
CA ALA A 59 -19.93 -3.64 -0.14
C ALA A 59 -19.10 -4.17 1.02
N ASN A 60 -19.77 -4.77 2.01
CA ASN A 60 -19.10 -5.33 3.18
C ASN A 60 -18.35 -6.62 2.80
N ARG A 61 -17.03 -6.61 2.97
CA ARG A 61 -16.13 -7.71 2.62
C ARG A 61 -16.40 -9.02 3.38
N TRP A 62 -17.10 -8.94 4.51
CA TRP A 62 -17.42 -10.09 5.36
C TRP A 62 -18.80 -10.69 5.09
N ARG A 63 -19.65 -10.01 4.31
CA ARG A 63 -20.96 -10.46 3.95
C ARG A 63 -20.94 -11.19 2.60
N LEU A 64 -20.89 -12.52 2.65
CA LEU A 64 -20.73 -13.35 1.45
C LEU A 64 -21.77 -13.04 0.35
N GLY A 65 -23.01 -12.74 0.72
CA GLY A 65 -24.07 -12.36 -0.24
C GLY A 65 -23.73 -11.08 -1.00
N GLU A 66 -23.18 -10.06 -0.32
CA GLU A 66 -22.75 -8.82 -0.96
C GLU A 66 -21.54 -9.05 -1.87
N VAL A 67 -20.56 -9.83 -1.40
CA VAL A 67 -19.37 -10.20 -2.19
C VAL A 67 -19.76 -10.93 -3.48
N LEU A 68 -20.68 -11.89 -3.38
CA LEU A 68 -21.20 -12.64 -4.54
C LEU A 68 -21.93 -11.73 -5.52
N SER A 69 -22.78 -10.81 -5.04
CA SER A 69 -23.48 -9.84 -5.87
C SER A 69 -22.50 -8.97 -6.64
N VAL A 70 -21.53 -8.38 -5.94
CA VAL A 70 -20.49 -7.54 -6.56
C VAL A 70 -19.74 -8.31 -7.64
N PHE A 71 -19.30 -9.56 -7.39
CA PHE A 71 -18.54 -10.33 -8.38
C PHE A 71 -19.37 -10.73 -9.59
N ARG A 72 -20.65 -11.07 -9.40
CA ARG A 72 -21.57 -11.37 -10.52
C ARG A 72 -21.78 -10.17 -11.41
N GLU A 73 -21.81 -8.99 -10.82
CA GLU A 73 -22.05 -7.72 -11.49
C GLU A 73 -20.78 -7.04 -12.00
N SER A 74 -19.59 -7.60 -11.73
CA SER A 74 -18.29 -7.01 -12.13
C SER A 74 -17.68 -7.72 -13.32
N GLU A 75 -17.17 -6.96 -14.30
CA GLU A 75 -16.41 -7.49 -15.44
C GLU A 75 -15.03 -7.98 -14.98
N ARG A 76 -14.41 -7.22 -14.08
CA ARG A 76 -13.06 -7.44 -13.54
C ARG A 76 -13.08 -7.42 -12.02
N VAL A 77 -12.24 -8.25 -11.41
CA VAL A 77 -11.92 -8.22 -9.98
C VAL A 77 -10.44 -7.95 -9.85
N ILE A 78 -10.09 -6.88 -9.15
CA ILE A 78 -8.74 -6.34 -9.11
C ILE A 78 -8.26 -6.26 -7.66
N PHE A 79 -7.18 -6.97 -7.35
CA PHE A 79 -6.47 -6.82 -6.09
C PHE A 79 -5.57 -5.58 -6.18
N GLY A 80 -5.89 -4.55 -5.41
CA GLY A 80 -5.33 -3.21 -5.54
C GLY A 80 -4.20 -2.90 -4.58
N GLY A 81 -3.05 -3.52 -4.77
CA GLY A 81 -1.83 -3.26 -3.99
C GLY A 81 -1.77 -3.98 -2.65
N GLY A 82 -0.70 -3.73 -1.92
CA GLY A 82 -0.46 -4.30 -0.60
C GLY A 82 0.26 -5.65 -0.60
N GLY A 83 0.52 -6.16 0.60
CA GLY A 83 1.14 -7.47 0.83
C GLY A 83 0.10 -8.49 1.29
N ILE A 84 -0.86 -8.81 0.43
CA ILE A 84 -2.00 -9.66 0.79
C ILE A 84 -1.72 -11.17 0.67
N PHE A 85 -0.73 -11.56 -0.14
CA PHE A 85 -0.31 -12.96 -0.31
C PHE A 85 0.98 -13.22 0.50
N GLN A 86 0.84 -13.35 1.81
CA GLN A 86 1.94 -13.63 2.75
C GLN A 86 1.40 -14.42 3.95
N ASP A 87 2.23 -15.22 4.62
CA ASP A 87 1.85 -16.02 5.78
C ASP A 87 2.54 -15.62 7.10
N SER A 88 3.42 -14.63 7.06
CA SER A 88 4.12 -14.13 8.26
C SER A 88 3.18 -13.51 9.31
N THR A 89 2.06 -12.92 8.89
CA THR A 89 1.05 -12.36 9.81
C THR A 89 -0.14 -13.28 10.00
N SER A 90 -0.62 -13.97 8.97
CA SER A 90 -1.79 -14.84 9.05
C SER A 90 -1.94 -15.78 7.85
N PHE A 91 -1.85 -17.08 8.10
CA PHE A 91 -2.24 -18.11 7.13
C PHE A 91 -3.70 -17.94 6.64
N LYS A 92 -4.62 -17.55 7.56
CA LYS A 92 -6.04 -17.33 7.21
C LYS A 92 -6.21 -16.27 6.11
N SER A 93 -5.33 -15.27 6.07
CA SER A 93 -5.34 -14.25 5.03
C SER A 93 -5.10 -14.85 3.63
N CYS A 94 -4.08 -15.72 3.49
CA CYS A 94 -3.82 -16.41 2.23
C CYS A 94 -5.02 -17.25 1.76
N VAL A 95 -5.66 -17.97 2.68
CA VAL A 95 -6.84 -18.79 2.39
C VAL A 95 -8.01 -17.91 1.93
N TRP A 96 -8.25 -16.78 2.63
CA TRP A 96 -9.32 -15.86 2.29
C TRP A 96 -9.13 -15.29 0.87
N TYR A 97 -7.95 -14.74 0.56
CA TYR A 97 -7.67 -14.18 -0.77
C TYR A 97 -7.68 -15.24 -1.88
N TRP A 98 -7.22 -16.46 -1.59
CA TRP A 98 -7.37 -17.58 -2.52
C TRP A 98 -8.85 -17.90 -2.80
N GLY A 99 -9.67 -17.96 -1.77
CA GLY A 99 -11.11 -18.17 -1.89
C GLY A 99 -11.79 -17.09 -2.75
N ILE A 100 -11.43 -15.83 -2.54
CA ILE A 100 -11.89 -14.70 -3.32
C ILE A 100 -11.53 -14.81 -4.80
N VAL A 101 -10.28 -15.17 -5.13
CA VAL A 101 -9.86 -15.40 -6.53
C VAL A 101 -10.71 -16.50 -7.18
N ARG A 102 -10.89 -17.62 -6.47
CA ARG A 102 -11.71 -18.73 -6.96
C ARG A 102 -13.15 -18.33 -7.20
N LEU A 103 -13.73 -17.61 -6.24
CA LEU A 103 -15.11 -17.16 -6.30
C LEU A 103 -15.34 -16.17 -7.46
N ALA A 104 -14.47 -15.18 -7.61
CA ALA A 104 -14.54 -14.21 -8.69
C ALA A 104 -14.51 -14.89 -10.07
N ARG A 105 -13.62 -15.87 -10.25
CA ARG A 105 -13.53 -16.66 -11.50
C ARG A 105 -14.75 -17.53 -11.73
N LEU A 106 -15.33 -18.14 -10.70
CA LEU A 106 -16.58 -18.90 -10.81
C LEU A 106 -17.76 -18.03 -11.22
N MET A 107 -17.76 -16.75 -10.80
CA MET A 107 -18.74 -15.76 -11.24
C MET A 107 -18.42 -15.17 -12.63
N GLY A 108 -17.38 -15.67 -13.31
CA GLY A 108 -17.02 -15.27 -14.66
C GLY A 108 -16.33 -13.89 -14.76
N ALA A 109 -15.81 -13.36 -13.65
CA ALA A 109 -15.01 -12.14 -13.67
C ALA A 109 -13.56 -12.45 -14.04
N LYS A 110 -12.92 -11.55 -14.79
CA LYS A 110 -11.46 -11.58 -15.03
C LYS A 110 -10.76 -11.08 -13.77
N VAL A 111 -9.73 -11.78 -13.28
CA VAL A 111 -9.02 -11.41 -12.05
C VAL A 111 -7.66 -10.84 -12.39
N TYR A 112 -7.31 -9.72 -11.76
CA TYR A 112 -6.03 -9.02 -11.87
C TYR A 112 -5.46 -8.74 -10.49
N ALA A 113 -4.13 -8.66 -10.38
CA ALA A 113 -3.45 -8.26 -9.17
C ALA A 113 -2.46 -7.15 -9.50
N LEU A 114 -2.64 -5.97 -8.89
CA LEU A 114 -1.90 -4.76 -9.21
C LEU A 114 -1.09 -4.29 -8.00
N GLY A 115 0.21 -3.94 -8.19
CA GLY A 115 1.08 -3.39 -7.15
C GLY A 115 1.31 -4.31 -5.95
N GLN A 116 1.29 -5.63 -6.16
CA GLN A 116 1.37 -6.58 -5.07
C GLN A 116 2.80 -6.79 -4.55
N SER A 117 2.95 -6.89 -3.22
CA SER A 117 4.03 -7.65 -2.61
C SER A 117 3.58 -9.10 -2.42
N VAL A 118 4.39 -10.04 -2.89
CA VAL A 118 4.16 -11.47 -2.71
C VAL A 118 5.19 -12.05 -1.75
N GLY A 119 4.71 -12.68 -0.69
CA GLY A 119 5.55 -13.26 0.35
C GLY A 119 5.86 -12.31 1.54
N PRO A 120 6.61 -12.83 2.54
CA PRO A 120 7.14 -14.19 2.60
C PRO A 120 6.05 -15.26 2.64
N LEU A 121 6.37 -16.45 2.08
CA LEU A 121 5.55 -17.65 2.12
C LEU A 121 6.45 -18.79 2.66
N GLU A 122 6.36 -19.03 3.96
CA GLU A 122 7.26 -19.95 4.66
C GLU A 122 6.79 -21.40 4.53
N SER A 123 5.48 -21.62 4.65
CA SER A 123 4.93 -22.97 4.55
C SER A 123 4.69 -23.43 3.12
N GLY A 124 4.90 -24.71 2.84
CA GLY A 124 4.58 -25.32 1.54
C GLY A 124 3.10 -25.19 1.17
N VAL A 125 2.21 -25.22 2.17
CA VAL A 125 0.77 -25.05 1.98
C VAL A 125 0.45 -23.63 1.56
N SER A 126 1.04 -22.62 2.21
CA SER A 126 0.88 -21.21 1.83
C SER A 126 1.38 -20.96 0.40
N ARG A 127 2.54 -21.54 0.04
CA ARG A 127 3.08 -21.45 -1.33
C ARG A 127 2.15 -22.07 -2.36
N PHE A 128 1.56 -23.22 -2.06
CA PHE A 128 0.59 -23.87 -2.95
C PHE A 128 -0.67 -23.01 -3.12
N ILE A 129 -1.26 -22.52 -2.02
CA ILE A 129 -2.49 -21.72 -2.01
C ILE A 129 -2.27 -20.38 -2.73
N ALA A 130 -1.22 -19.64 -2.36
CA ALA A 130 -0.89 -18.37 -2.99
C ALA A 130 -0.56 -18.56 -4.49
N GLY A 131 0.26 -19.55 -4.83
CA GLY A 131 0.58 -19.87 -6.22
C GLY A 131 -0.65 -20.23 -7.05
N ASN A 132 -1.59 -21.00 -6.49
CA ASN A 132 -2.85 -21.32 -7.18
C ASN A 132 -3.71 -20.07 -7.42
N ALA A 133 -3.78 -19.16 -6.44
CA ALA A 133 -4.50 -17.89 -6.57
C ALA A 133 -3.85 -17.01 -7.66
N LEU A 134 -2.55 -16.77 -7.54
CA LEU A 134 -1.80 -15.87 -8.41
C LEU A 134 -1.76 -16.35 -9.88
N ARG A 135 -1.61 -17.66 -10.11
CA ARG A 135 -1.77 -18.24 -11.46
C ARG A 135 -3.18 -18.09 -12.03
N GLY A 136 -4.16 -17.85 -11.17
CA GLY A 136 -5.53 -17.54 -11.57
C GLY A 136 -5.75 -16.13 -12.07
N CYS A 137 -4.81 -15.22 -11.84
CA CYS A 137 -4.85 -13.86 -12.33
C CYS A 137 -4.48 -13.79 -13.83
N LYS A 138 -5.16 -12.91 -14.57
CA LYS A 138 -4.82 -12.61 -15.96
C LYS A 138 -3.46 -11.94 -16.06
N VAL A 139 -3.21 -11.02 -15.14
CA VAL A 139 -1.92 -10.34 -14.96
C VAL A 139 -1.65 -10.18 -13.47
N LEU A 140 -0.40 -10.36 -13.10
CA LEU A 140 0.15 -10.12 -11.79
C LEU A 140 1.21 -9.02 -11.90
N HIS A 141 0.88 -7.82 -11.50
CA HIS A 141 1.82 -6.73 -11.41
C HIS A 141 2.36 -6.66 -9.97
N VAL A 142 3.67 -6.79 -9.82
CA VAL A 142 4.36 -6.81 -8.54
C VAL A 142 5.24 -5.57 -8.38
N ARG A 143 5.40 -5.09 -7.13
CA ARG A 143 6.09 -3.83 -6.86
C ARG A 143 7.57 -3.97 -6.56
N ASP A 144 8.09 -5.17 -6.33
CA ASP A 144 9.47 -5.42 -5.92
C ASP A 144 10.04 -6.69 -6.56
N ASP A 145 11.38 -6.80 -6.59
CA ASP A 145 12.09 -7.90 -7.26
C ASP A 145 11.97 -9.23 -6.51
N LYS A 146 11.79 -9.21 -5.19
CA LYS A 146 11.54 -10.44 -4.43
C LYS A 146 10.20 -11.03 -4.79
N SER A 147 9.18 -10.17 -4.89
CA SER A 147 7.84 -10.57 -5.32
C SER A 147 7.83 -11.12 -6.75
N LEU A 148 8.64 -10.52 -7.65
CA LEU A 148 8.80 -11.04 -9.02
C LEU A 148 9.36 -12.45 -8.99
N ARG A 149 10.55 -12.64 -8.41
CA ARG A 149 11.23 -13.95 -8.33
C ARG A 149 10.35 -15.01 -7.64
N LEU A 150 9.68 -14.64 -6.54
CA LEU A 150 8.79 -15.56 -5.85
C LEU A 150 7.60 -15.97 -6.72
N SER A 151 6.95 -15.02 -7.39
CA SER A 151 5.82 -15.29 -8.29
C SER A 151 6.21 -16.22 -9.45
N GLU A 152 7.36 -15.99 -10.07
CA GLU A 152 7.92 -16.86 -11.11
C GLU A 152 8.18 -18.26 -10.55
N SER A 153 8.78 -18.38 -9.36
CA SER A 153 9.00 -19.68 -8.69
C SER A 153 7.72 -20.44 -8.36
N LEU A 154 6.60 -19.70 -8.18
CA LEU A 154 5.27 -20.27 -8.00
C LEU A 154 4.58 -20.65 -9.33
N GLY A 155 5.26 -20.49 -10.46
CA GLY A 155 4.77 -20.81 -11.80
C GLY A 155 3.80 -19.79 -12.40
N CYS A 156 3.83 -18.54 -11.93
CA CYS A 156 3.09 -17.45 -12.58
C CYS A 156 3.79 -17.05 -13.88
N ARG A 157 3.02 -16.87 -14.96
CA ARG A 157 3.59 -16.59 -16.30
C ARG A 157 3.43 -15.13 -16.73
N ASN A 158 2.34 -14.49 -16.32
CA ASN A 158 2.02 -13.10 -16.70
C ASN A 158 2.37 -12.18 -15.54
N VAL A 159 3.64 -12.11 -15.17
CA VAL A 159 4.14 -11.26 -14.09
C VAL A 159 4.80 -10.04 -14.70
N ILE A 160 4.40 -8.86 -14.24
CA ILE A 160 4.97 -7.57 -14.65
C ILE A 160 5.64 -6.94 -13.43
N ARG A 161 6.91 -6.55 -13.58
CA ARG A 161 7.61 -5.75 -12.58
C ARG A 161 7.22 -4.28 -12.72
N GLY A 162 6.74 -3.69 -11.67
CA GLY A 162 6.37 -2.29 -11.61
C GLY A 162 6.76 -1.65 -10.28
N CYS A 163 5.90 -0.80 -9.71
CA CYS A 163 6.15 -0.06 -8.48
C CYS A 163 5.00 -0.20 -7.49
N ASP A 164 5.17 0.40 -6.31
CA ASP A 164 4.07 0.63 -5.39
C ASP A 164 3.08 1.62 -6.03
N LEU A 165 1.78 1.30 -6.00
CA LEU A 165 0.76 2.11 -6.68
C LEU A 165 0.66 3.53 -6.13
N VAL A 166 0.94 3.73 -4.85
CA VAL A 166 0.93 5.06 -4.23
C VAL A 166 1.90 6.01 -4.93
N MET A 167 2.99 5.49 -5.53
CA MET A 167 3.92 6.29 -6.31
C MET A 167 3.30 6.95 -7.55
N THR A 168 2.15 6.47 -8.01
CA THR A 168 1.42 7.06 -9.14
C THR A 168 0.60 8.29 -8.76
N LEU A 169 0.43 8.54 -7.46
CA LEU A 169 -0.24 9.72 -6.95
C LEU A 169 0.67 10.95 -7.13
N LYS A 170 0.08 12.03 -7.58
CA LYS A 170 0.78 13.31 -7.73
C LYS A 170 0.26 14.29 -6.68
N PRO A 171 1.14 15.12 -6.09
CA PRO A 171 0.71 16.19 -5.20
C PRO A 171 -0.37 17.06 -5.83
N GLU A 172 -1.41 17.38 -5.08
CA GLU A 172 -2.52 18.23 -5.57
C GLU A 172 -2.06 19.67 -5.83
N SER A 173 -1.01 20.11 -5.14
CA SER A 173 -0.39 21.43 -5.28
C SER A 173 1.13 21.30 -5.39
N PRO A 174 1.66 20.88 -6.56
CA PRO A 174 3.11 20.64 -6.71
C PRO A 174 3.95 21.89 -6.51
N ASP A 175 3.41 23.08 -6.85
CA ASP A 175 4.09 24.37 -6.78
C ASP A 175 3.88 25.09 -5.43
N ALA A 176 3.22 24.47 -4.46
CA ALA A 176 3.03 25.06 -3.15
C ALA A 176 4.36 25.21 -2.42
N GLU A 177 4.58 26.40 -1.83
CA GLU A 177 5.79 26.73 -1.10
C GLU A 177 6.04 25.71 0.03
N ARG A 178 7.28 25.27 0.15
CA ARG A 178 7.74 24.40 1.23
C ARG A 178 8.35 25.24 2.34
N THR A 179 7.98 24.93 3.57
CA THR A 179 8.56 25.52 4.80
C THR A 179 9.20 24.41 5.65
N PRO A 180 10.36 23.86 5.23
CA PRO A 180 10.93 22.64 5.81
C PRO A 180 11.56 22.92 7.17
N GLU A 181 10.79 22.78 8.22
CA GLU A 181 11.21 23.04 9.59
C GLU A 181 11.22 21.77 10.46
N ARG A 182 10.24 20.88 10.28
CA ARG A 182 9.96 19.78 11.21
C ARG A 182 10.67 18.48 10.82
N MET A 183 11.04 17.71 11.83
CA MET A 183 11.38 16.31 11.70
C MET A 183 10.11 15.46 11.89
N LEU A 184 9.69 14.73 10.86
CA LEU A 184 8.54 13.83 10.96
C LEU A 184 8.99 12.46 11.47
N VAL A 185 8.26 11.90 12.43
CA VAL A 185 8.58 10.59 13.02
C VAL A 185 7.36 9.68 12.99
N ASN A 186 7.51 8.47 12.46
CA ASN A 186 6.46 7.46 12.46
C ASN A 186 6.94 6.18 13.13
N LEU A 187 6.20 5.72 14.12
CA LEU A 187 6.34 4.41 14.76
C LEU A 187 5.05 3.61 14.63
N ARG A 188 5.18 2.31 14.73
CA ARG A 188 4.06 1.37 14.83
C ARG A 188 4.33 0.35 15.93
N PRO A 189 3.30 -0.27 16.51
CA PRO A 189 3.50 -1.38 17.43
C PRO A 189 4.23 -2.55 16.75
N CYS A 190 5.34 -2.97 17.34
CA CYS A 190 6.10 -4.15 16.95
C CYS A 190 6.94 -4.63 18.14
N ARG A 191 7.59 -5.79 17.99
CA ARG A 191 8.43 -6.37 19.04
C ARG A 191 9.66 -5.50 19.36
N GLU A 192 10.20 -4.84 18.33
CA GLU A 192 11.43 -4.05 18.41
C GLU A 192 11.16 -2.57 18.72
N LEU A 193 9.94 -2.20 19.13
CA LEU A 193 9.52 -0.80 19.32
C LEU A 193 10.43 -0.05 20.29
N GLU A 194 10.73 -0.63 21.46
CA GLU A 194 11.54 0.04 22.47
C GLU A 194 12.99 0.20 22.01
N HIS A 195 13.55 -0.80 21.33
CA HIS A 195 14.87 -0.71 20.72
C HIS A 195 14.97 0.47 19.75
N TYR A 196 14.00 0.64 18.87
CA TYR A 196 13.96 1.79 17.95
C TYR A 196 13.75 3.11 18.69
N ALA A 197 12.94 3.11 19.74
CA ALA A 197 12.73 4.30 20.56
C ALA A 197 14.02 4.76 21.27
N GLU A 198 14.85 3.84 21.77
CA GLU A 198 16.14 4.13 22.38
C GLU A 198 17.12 4.79 21.38
N ILE A 199 17.13 4.32 20.13
CA ILE A 199 17.95 4.93 19.07
C ILE A 199 17.44 6.32 18.69
N LEU A 200 16.10 6.49 18.65
CA LEU A 200 15.49 7.74 18.22
C LEU A 200 15.63 8.87 19.25
N ARG A 201 15.34 8.61 20.55
CA ARG A 201 15.27 9.64 21.60
C ARG A 201 16.45 10.63 21.60
N PRO A 202 17.74 10.21 21.53
CA PRO A 202 18.86 11.13 21.51
C PRO A 202 19.03 11.89 20.18
N ASN A 203 18.35 11.45 19.10
CA ASN A 203 18.47 12.01 17.75
C ASN A 203 17.24 12.80 17.30
N LEU A 204 16.23 12.94 18.17
CA LEU A 204 15.03 13.73 17.89
C LEU A 204 15.36 15.23 17.90
N ALA A 205 14.88 15.93 16.89
CA ALA A 205 14.90 17.39 16.89
C ALA A 205 13.86 17.95 17.88
N ASP A 206 14.11 19.13 18.43
CA ASP A 206 13.18 19.81 19.38
C ASP A 206 11.77 20.02 18.80
N ASN A 207 11.66 20.12 17.49
CA ASN A 207 10.44 20.30 16.70
C ASN A 207 9.98 19.00 16.02
N ALA A 208 10.40 17.85 16.54
CA ALA A 208 9.95 16.56 16.03
C ALA A 208 8.44 16.38 16.22
N LEU A 209 7.78 15.91 15.17
CA LEU A 209 6.33 15.69 15.11
C LEU A 209 6.04 14.21 14.87
N GLY A 210 5.28 13.60 15.76
CA GLY A 210 4.78 12.24 15.57
C GLY A 210 3.69 12.19 14.51
N VAL A 211 3.80 11.26 13.57
CA VAL A 211 2.84 11.08 12.49
C VAL A 211 2.24 9.68 12.54
N ALA A 212 1.00 9.58 12.98
CA ALA A 212 0.23 8.35 12.97
C ALA A 212 -0.47 8.18 11.62
N MET A 213 -0.33 7.01 11.01
CA MET A 213 -0.97 6.61 9.75
C MET A 213 -2.03 5.53 9.96
N SER A 214 -2.21 5.09 11.20
CA SER A 214 -3.21 4.13 11.68
C SER A 214 -3.48 4.42 13.15
N PRO A 215 -4.67 4.12 13.70
CA PRO A 215 -4.97 4.37 15.11
C PRO A 215 -3.97 3.76 16.08
N GLU A 216 -3.43 2.58 15.77
CA GLU A 216 -2.44 1.89 16.60
C GLU A 216 -1.09 2.62 16.71
N ASP A 217 -0.75 3.50 15.77
CA ASP A 217 0.53 4.23 15.75
C ASP A 217 0.61 5.25 16.87
N GLU A 218 -0.52 5.82 17.30
CA GLU A 218 -0.57 6.83 18.38
C GLU A 218 0.02 6.26 19.68
N SER A 219 -0.34 5.01 20.00
CA SER A 219 0.23 4.31 21.16
C SER A 219 1.73 4.04 21.03
N ALA A 220 2.19 3.69 19.84
CA ALA A 220 3.62 3.47 19.59
C ALA A 220 4.43 4.79 19.66
N LEU A 221 3.88 5.89 19.17
CA LEU A 221 4.54 7.19 19.22
C LEU A 221 4.63 7.76 20.64
N SER A 222 3.73 7.39 21.53
CA SER A 222 3.74 7.87 22.93
C SER A 222 5.02 7.50 23.69
N VAL A 223 5.73 6.43 23.31
CA VAL A 223 7.00 6.03 23.93
C VAL A 223 8.13 7.04 23.75
N LEU A 224 8.01 7.92 22.76
CA LEU A 224 9.02 8.94 22.46
C LEU A 224 8.86 10.21 23.29
N GLY A 225 7.72 10.43 23.95
CA GLY A 225 7.44 11.65 24.70
C GLY A 225 7.43 12.94 23.85
N LEU A 226 7.03 12.83 22.58
CA LEU A 226 6.94 13.98 21.66
C LEU A 226 5.91 15.00 22.15
N ARG A 227 6.19 16.29 21.89
CA ARG A 227 5.27 17.40 22.25
C ARG A 227 3.97 17.37 21.45
N GLU A 228 4.05 16.87 20.22
CA GLU A 228 2.93 16.86 19.28
C GLU A 228 2.91 15.56 18.49
N THR A 229 1.71 15.00 18.34
CA THR A 229 1.44 13.86 17.47
C THR A 229 0.15 14.13 16.69
N VAL A 230 0.18 13.91 15.40
CA VAL A 230 -0.99 14.07 14.51
C VAL A 230 -1.30 12.77 13.82
N ARG A 231 -2.58 12.47 13.60
CA ARG A 231 -3.00 11.40 12.73
C ARG A 231 -3.42 11.99 11.40
N ILE A 232 -2.94 11.38 10.32
CA ILE A 232 -3.30 11.74 8.95
C ILE A 232 -4.13 10.63 8.32
N GLU A 233 -5.20 11.02 7.64
CA GLU A 233 -6.19 10.10 7.08
C GLU A 233 -6.35 10.24 5.56
N SER A 234 -5.69 11.25 4.95
CA SER A 234 -5.81 11.52 3.52
C SER A 234 -4.48 11.90 2.86
N PHE A 235 -4.43 11.73 1.53
CA PHE A 235 -3.28 12.18 0.72
C PHE A 235 -3.09 13.69 0.76
N ARG A 236 -4.19 14.44 0.88
CA ARG A 236 -4.15 15.91 1.00
C ARG A 236 -3.49 16.34 2.31
N GLU A 237 -3.92 15.79 3.44
CA GLU A 237 -3.29 16.05 4.75
C GLU A 237 -1.82 15.67 4.76
N ALA A 238 -1.47 14.51 4.15
CA ALA A 238 -0.07 14.15 3.96
C ALA A 238 0.69 15.22 3.17
N GLY A 239 0.12 15.74 2.08
CA GLY A 239 0.74 16.82 1.29
C GLY A 239 0.94 18.09 2.06
N GLU A 240 -0.03 18.51 2.88
CA GLU A 240 0.05 19.67 3.76
C GLU A 240 1.15 19.48 4.81
N LEU A 241 1.22 18.31 5.42
CA LEU A 241 2.21 18.01 6.45
C LEU A 241 3.63 17.90 5.89
N TRP A 242 3.83 17.14 4.79
CA TRP A 242 5.16 16.95 4.19
C TRP A 242 5.77 18.24 3.63
N ARG A 243 4.99 19.29 3.36
CA ARG A 243 5.53 20.61 3.03
C ARG A 243 6.33 21.23 4.19
N THR A 244 5.98 20.90 5.42
CA THR A 244 6.73 21.35 6.61
C THR A 244 7.90 20.45 6.97
N ALA A 245 8.07 19.33 6.28
CA ALA A 245 9.06 18.32 6.61
C ALA A 245 10.46 18.71 6.13
N LYS A 246 11.39 18.88 7.06
CA LYS A 246 12.83 18.98 6.84
C LYS A 246 13.47 17.61 6.64
N SER A 247 13.04 16.64 7.44
CA SER A 247 13.47 15.25 7.39
C SER A 247 12.38 14.32 7.92
N ALA A 248 12.50 13.03 7.67
CA ALA A 248 11.55 12.02 8.08
C ALA A 248 12.26 10.74 8.54
N VAL A 249 11.75 10.12 9.59
CA VAL A 249 12.21 8.81 10.07
C VAL A 249 11.00 7.95 10.38
N GLY A 250 10.90 6.76 9.79
CA GLY A 250 9.67 6.00 9.98
C GLY A 250 9.77 4.50 9.76
N MET A 251 8.78 3.81 10.33
CA MET A 251 8.64 2.36 10.22
C MET A 251 7.71 1.97 9.07
N ARG A 252 6.58 2.68 8.88
CA ARG A 252 5.60 2.30 7.87
C ARG A 252 6.11 2.54 6.46
N LEU A 253 5.95 1.54 5.60
CA LEU A 253 6.36 1.60 4.20
C LEU A 253 5.83 2.87 3.50
N HIS A 254 4.53 3.14 3.64
CA HIS A 254 3.92 4.28 2.95
C HIS A 254 4.32 5.64 3.53
N PHE A 255 4.86 5.68 4.76
CA PHE A 255 5.51 6.88 5.29
C PHE A 255 6.78 7.22 4.46
N GLY A 256 7.60 6.20 4.16
CA GLY A 256 8.75 6.35 3.26
C GLY A 256 8.34 6.68 1.82
N VAL A 257 7.27 6.04 1.32
CA VAL A 257 6.72 6.33 -0.02
C VAL A 257 6.25 7.78 -0.12
N LEU A 258 5.52 8.30 0.87
CA LEU A 258 5.10 9.70 0.92
C LEU A 258 6.32 10.64 0.99
N SER A 259 7.32 10.33 1.83
CA SER A 259 8.55 11.13 1.91
C SER A 259 9.24 11.23 0.55
N ARG A 260 9.22 10.16 -0.22
CA ARG A 260 9.74 10.15 -1.59
C ARG A 260 8.89 11.00 -2.55
N ILE A 261 7.54 10.85 -2.54
CA ILE A 261 6.64 11.60 -3.41
C ILE A 261 6.79 13.11 -3.17
N PHE A 262 6.92 13.50 -1.91
CA PHE A 262 7.03 14.91 -1.52
C PHE A 262 8.49 15.43 -1.45
N GLY A 263 9.49 14.64 -1.86
CA GLY A 263 10.89 15.05 -1.90
C GLY A 263 11.44 15.43 -0.52
N THR A 264 11.24 14.60 0.49
CA THR A 264 11.74 14.79 1.85
C THR A 264 12.82 13.77 2.17
N PRO A 265 13.99 14.18 2.71
CA PRO A 265 15.02 13.25 3.20
C PRO A 265 14.42 12.27 4.20
N VAL A 266 14.71 10.96 4.04
CA VAL A 266 14.12 9.94 4.90
C VAL A 266 15.09 8.83 5.25
N ALA A 267 14.94 8.29 6.46
CA ALA A 267 15.54 7.03 6.92
C ALA A 267 14.43 6.08 7.39
N MET A 268 14.58 4.79 7.15
CA MET A 268 13.56 3.80 7.50
C MET A 268 14.02 2.88 8.64
N MET A 269 13.09 2.50 9.50
CA MET A 269 13.29 1.48 10.52
C MET A 269 12.60 0.19 10.08
N PRO A 270 13.35 -0.82 9.60
CA PRO A 270 12.79 -1.97 8.92
C PRO A 270 12.31 -3.05 9.90
N TYR A 271 11.04 -3.03 10.22
CA TYR A 271 10.36 -4.09 10.96
C TYR A 271 9.88 -5.25 10.06
N ASP A 272 9.92 -5.07 8.74
CA ASP A 272 9.38 -6.00 7.74
C ASP A 272 10.25 -5.96 6.46
N VAL A 273 10.35 -7.09 5.78
CA VAL A 273 11.14 -7.25 4.54
C VAL A 273 10.78 -6.22 3.48
N LYS A 274 9.50 -5.85 3.34
CA LYS A 274 9.05 -4.85 2.35
C LYS A 274 9.64 -3.45 2.60
N VAL A 275 9.92 -3.09 3.86
CA VAL A 275 10.54 -1.82 4.21
C VAL A 275 12.02 -1.81 3.81
N ASN A 276 12.73 -2.93 4.05
CA ASN A 276 14.11 -3.11 3.59
C ASN A 276 14.22 -3.02 2.05
N GLU A 277 13.31 -3.69 1.32
CA GLU A 277 13.29 -3.65 -0.13
C GLU A 277 13.06 -2.24 -0.67
N PHE A 278 12.11 -1.52 -0.08
CA PHE A 278 11.84 -0.13 -0.44
C PHE A 278 13.05 0.77 -0.16
N ALA A 279 13.68 0.63 1.00
CA ALA A 279 14.85 1.40 1.38
C ALA A 279 16.01 1.15 0.39
N ALA A 280 16.31 -0.11 0.09
CA ALA A 280 17.35 -0.49 -0.87
C ALA A 280 17.07 0.07 -2.29
N GLN A 281 15.85 -0.07 -2.79
CA GLN A 281 15.45 0.46 -4.10
C GLN A 281 15.50 1.98 -4.17
N SER A 282 15.15 2.64 -3.07
CA SER A 282 15.15 4.10 -2.96
C SER A 282 16.51 4.70 -2.62
N GLY A 283 17.50 3.86 -2.28
CA GLY A 283 18.83 4.29 -1.87
C GLY A 283 18.84 5.09 -0.57
N ILE A 284 17.89 4.81 0.32
CA ILE A 284 17.76 5.44 1.63
C ILE A 284 18.29 4.51 2.72
N PRO A 285 18.82 5.06 3.83
CA PRO A 285 19.40 4.27 4.91
C PRO A 285 18.30 3.56 5.73
N CYS A 286 18.71 2.45 6.34
CA CYS A 286 17.96 1.78 7.38
C CYS A 286 18.62 2.03 8.75
N ILE A 287 17.79 2.41 9.72
CA ILE A 287 18.15 2.46 11.13
C ILE A 287 17.82 1.07 11.71
N THR A 288 18.84 0.32 12.08
CA THR A 288 18.70 -1.02 12.69
C THR A 288 19.21 -1.03 14.12
N ASP A 289 20.51 -0.89 14.32
CA ASP A 289 21.17 -0.90 15.62
C ASP A 289 21.80 0.46 15.97
N GLU A 290 21.99 1.32 14.95
CA GLU A 290 22.57 2.65 15.09
C GLU A 290 21.77 3.67 14.29
N TRP A 291 21.89 4.94 14.71
CA TRP A 291 21.32 6.06 13.98
C TRP A 291 21.90 6.17 12.57
N ALA A 292 21.05 6.49 11.61
CA ALA A 292 21.45 6.85 10.26
C ALA A 292 20.72 8.12 9.83
N ASP A 293 21.46 9.11 9.34
CA ASP A 293 20.88 10.37 8.91
C ASP A 293 19.96 10.19 7.70
N PRO A 294 18.78 10.84 7.72
CA PRO A 294 17.86 10.84 6.59
C PRO A 294 18.53 11.40 5.32
N VAL A 295 18.36 10.68 4.19
CA VAL A 295 18.86 11.14 2.89
C VAL A 295 17.73 11.25 1.87
N MET A 296 17.95 12.05 0.83
CA MET A 296 17.00 12.18 -0.27
C MET A 296 16.83 10.85 -1.01
N PRO A 297 15.60 10.35 -1.16
CA PRO A 297 15.35 9.16 -1.96
C PRO A 297 15.79 9.36 -3.42
N ARG A 298 16.35 8.32 -4.03
CA ARG A 298 16.66 8.35 -5.46
C ARG A 298 15.41 8.59 -6.29
N VAL A 299 15.53 9.43 -7.30
CA VAL A 299 14.48 9.62 -8.30
C VAL A 299 14.40 8.33 -9.13
N ILE A 300 13.24 7.68 -9.16
CA ILE A 300 12.98 6.59 -10.10
C ILE A 300 12.46 7.22 -11.39
N PRO A 301 12.99 6.84 -12.57
CA PRO A 301 12.48 7.33 -13.84
C PRO A 301 10.97 7.09 -13.98
N GLU A 302 10.23 8.05 -14.56
CA GLU A 302 8.78 7.91 -14.80
C GLU A 302 8.43 6.66 -15.62
N SER A 303 9.34 6.18 -16.47
CA SER A 303 9.16 4.94 -17.24
C SER A 303 8.89 3.69 -16.38
N VAL A 304 9.31 3.68 -15.12
CA VAL A 304 8.98 2.59 -14.16
C VAL A 304 7.52 2.69 -13.68
N TYR A 305 6.93 3.88 -13.80
CA TYR A 305 5.53 4.17 -13.46
C TYR A 305 4.66 4.24 -14.71
N ASP A 306 5.18 3.79 -15.86
CA ASP A 306 4.45 3.89 -17.12
C ASP A 306 3.16 3.08 -17.03
N LEU A 307 2.06 3.84 -16.94
CA LEU A 307 0.72 3.29 -16.86
C LEU A 307 0.23 2.75 -18.22
N ASN A 308 0.98 2.94 -19.32
CA ASN A 308 0.58 2.46 -20.64
C ASN A 308 0.50 0.93 -20.68
N ASP A 309 1.37 0.24 -19.95
CA ASP A 309 1.26 -1.21 -19.80
C ASP A 309 -0.02 -1.61 -19.02
N TRP A 310 -0.49 -0.76 -18.10
CA TRP A 310 -1.70 -0.99 -17.32
C TRP A 310 -2.96 -0.80 -18.16
N TYR A 311 -2.98 0.19 -19.04
CA TYR A 311 -4.09 0.40 -19.96
C TYR A 311 -4.27 -0.83 -20.85
N ARG A 312 -3.18 -1.35 -21.43
CA ARG A 312 -3.19 -2.58 -22.24
C ARG A 312 -3.66 -3.80 -21.43
N VAL A 313 -3.28 -3.88 -20.16
CA VAL A 313 -3.62 -4.99 -19.26
C VAL A 313 -5.08 -4.98 -18.85
N ILE A 314 -5.65 -3.81 -18.59
CA ILE A 314 -7.05 -3.67 -18.15
C ILE A 314 -8.02 -3.70 -19.34
N GLU A 315 -7.61 -3.27 -20.52
CA GLU A 315 -8.40 -3.36 -21.75
C GLU A 315 -8.47 -4.78 -22.34
N ALA A 316 -7.48 -5.63 -22.08
CA ALA A 316 -7.44 -7.03 -22.52
C ALA A 316 -8.36 -7.95 -21.67
#